data_9b477214fee02920e9bc47898c418d04
#
_entry.id   9b477214fee02920e9bc47898c418d04
#
_cell.length_a   1.000
_cell.length_b   1.000
_cell.length_c   1.000
_cell.angle_alpha   90.00
_cell.angle_beta   90.00
_cell.angle_gamma   90.00
#
_symmetry.space_group_name_H-M   'P 1'
#
loop_
_entity.id
_entity.type
_entity.pdbx_description
1 polymer ?
#
loop_
_entity_poly.entity_id
_entity_poly.type
_entity_poly.pdbx_seq_one_letter_code
_entity_poly.pdbx_strand_id
1 'polypeptide(L)'
;PSVVVTSVAAIPQDNPELVAAKDNDIPVIRRSDLLAALMEGHQQVLLAGTHGKTSTTSMTVSAMQHAGLDPSFAIGGQLNRAGTNAHGGTGEAFVAEADESDASLLRYSPDVAVLTTIEPDHLDFFHSEEAYFQVFDDFADLVTPETGYLVVCSEDEHAARAGERALERGINV
;
A
#
# COMPACT_ATOMS: atom_id res chain seq x y z
N PRO A 1 4.22 -24.34 12.17
CA PRO A 1 4.17 -23.46 11.00
C PRO A 1 5.58 -23.20 10.47
N SER A 2 5.71 -22.90 9.17
CA SER A 2 6.99 -22.58 8.53
C SER A 2 7.36 -21.11 8.68
N VAL A 3 6.38 -20.24 8.96
CA VAL A 3 6.51 -18.82 9.17
C VAL A 3 5.36 -18.31 10.03
N VAL A 4 5.60 -17.28 10.82
CA VAL A 4 4.56 -16.52 11.55
C VAL A 4 4.48 -15.13 10.95
N VAL A 5 3.27 -14.67 10.65
CA VAL A 5 3.02 -13.32 10.10
C VAL A 5 2.37 -12.47 11.18
N THR A 6 2.91 -11.28 11.43
CA THR A 6 2.42 -10.38 12.48
C THR A 6 2.21 -8.95 11.97
N SER A 7 1.33 -8.21 12.65
CA SER A 7 1.23 -6.76 12.52
C SER A 7 1.96 -6.10 13.69
N VAL A 8 3.06 -5.43 13.40
CA VAL A 8 3.93 -4.84 14.44
C VAL A 8 3.20 -3.78 15.28
N ALA A 9 2.30 -3.02 14.66
CA ALA A 9 1.54 -1.98 15.34
C ALA A 9 0.43 -2.52 16.26
N ALA A 10 -0.13 -3.72 15.95
CA ALA A 10 -1.29 -4.26 16.65
C ALA A 10 -0.96 -5.38 17.64
N ILE A 11 0.17 -6.06 17.45
CA ILE A 11 0.53 -7.24 18.22
C ILE A 11 1.76 -6.94 19.10
N PRO A 12 1.64 -7.04 20.44
CA PRO A 12 2.76 -6.77 21.32
C PRO A 12 3.84 -7.86 21.21
N GLN A 13 5.10 -7.49 21.50
CA GLN A 13 6.28 -8.35 21.35
C GLN A 13 6.27 -9.57 22.28
N ASP A 14 5.54 -9.50 23.39
CA ASP A 14 5.37 -10.56 24.39
C ASP A 14 4.17 -11.48 24.07
N ASN A 15 3.56 -11.35 22.91
CA ASN A 15 2.50 -12.25 22.46
C ASN A 15 3.00 -13.70 22.49
N PRO A 16 2.26 -14.64 23.13
CA PRO A 16 2.71 -16.03 23.29
C PRO A 16 3.08 -16.74 21.99
N GLU A 17 2.41 -16.43 20.88
CA GLU A 17 2.70 -17.01 19.57
C GLU A 17 4.04 -16.50 19.03
N LEU A 18 4.37 -15.21 19.21
CA LEU A 18 5.65 -14.64 18.82
C LEU A 18 6.80 -15.19 19.67
N VAL A 19 6.58 -15.33 20.96
CA VAL A 19 7.55 -15.97 21.89
C VAL A 19 7.79 -17.41 21.46
N ALA A 20 6.73 -18.19 21.25
CA ALA A 20 6.85 -19.58 20.80
C ALA A 20 7.54 -19.71 19.44
N ALA A 21 7.29 -18.79 18.50
CA ALA A 21 7.97 -18.77 17.21
C ALA A 21 9.48 -18.57 17.41
N LYS A 22 9.86 -17.60 18.22
CA LYS A 22 11.27 -17.31 18.54
C LYS A 22 11.96 -18.49 19.22
N ASP A 23 11.30 -19.13 20.21
CA ASP A 23 11.85 -20.26 20.96
C ASP A 23 12.03 -21.53 20.10
N ASN A 24 11.36 -21.61 18.95
CA ASN A 24 11.43 -22.71 18.00
C ASN A 24 12.12 -22.34 16.67
N ASP A 25 12.85 -21.22 16.62
CA ASP A 25 13.54 -20.72 15.42
C ASP A 25 12.63 -20.61 14.19
N ILE A 26 11.34 -20.30 14.39
CA ILE A 26 10.38 -20.07 13.32
C ILE A 26 10.47 -18.60 12.89
N PRO A 27 10.71 -18.29 11.60
CA PRO A 27 10.76 -16.92 11.11
C PRO A 27 9.47 -16.16 11.40
N VAL A 28 9.60 -14.92 11.86
CA VAL A 28 8.50 -13.99 12.04
C VAL A 28 8.67 -12.85 11.03
N ILE A 29 7.66 -12.63 10.19
CA ILE A 29 7.67 -11.58 9.17
C ILE A 29 6.49 -10.61 9.40
N ARG A 30 6.58 -9.41 8.87
CA ARG A 30 5.50 -8.43 8.93
C ARG A 30 4.43 -8.75 7.89
N ARG A 31 3.19 -8.34 8.16
CA ARG A 31 2.09 -8.41 7.19
C ARG A 31 2.45 -7.70 5.87
N SER A 32 3.13 -6.54 5.95
CA SER A 32 3.59 -5.80 4.77
C SER A 32 4.66 -6.56 3.96
N ASP A 33 5.56 -7.31 4.62
CA ASP A 33 6.57 -8.12 3.93
C ASP A 33 5.91 -9.30 3.18
N LEU A 34 4.89 -9.93 3.80
CA LEU A 34 4.11 -10.96 3.10
C LEU A 34 3.35 -10.39 1.91
N LEU A 35 2.72 -9.21 2.06
CA LEU A 35 2.00 -8.56 0.98
C LEU A 35 2.95 -8.21 -0.17
N ALA A 36 4.14 -7.67 0.12
CA ALA A 36 5.17 -7.39 -0.88
C ALA A 36 5.55 -8.66 -1.66
N ALA A 37 5.79 -9.77 -0.95
CA ALA A 37 6.11 -11.06 -1.59
C ALA A 37 4.97 -11.60 -2.46
N LEU A 38 3.71 -11.40 -2.05
CA LEU A 38 2.54 -11.81 -2.86
C LEU A 38 2.36 -10.96 -4.12
N MET A 39 2.85 -9.73 -4.12
CA MET A 39 2.79 -8.80 -5.27
C MET A 39 3.93 -9.01 -6.25
N GLU A 40 4.97 -9.77 -5.91
CA GLU A 40 6.09 -10.06 -6.82
C GLU A 40 5.61 -10.68 -8.13
N GLY A 41 6.09 -10.13 -9.25
CA GLY A 41 5.72 -10.58 -10.59
C GLY A 41 4.39 -10.07 -11.11
N HIS A 42 3.66 -9.27 -10.34
CA HIS A 42 2.45 -8.58 -10.78
C HIS A 42 2.73 -7.11 -11.11
N GLN A 43 1.89 -6.52 -11.95
CA GLN A 43 1.79 -5.08 -12.08
C GLN A 43 1.13 -4.52 -10.82
N GLN A 44 1.90 -3.77 -10.02
CA GLN A 44 1.43 -3.27 -8.73
C GLN A 44 0.70 -1.94 -8.88
N VAL A 45 -0.60 -1.93 -8.56
CA VAL A 45 -1.45 -0.73 -8.49
C VAL A 45 -1.71 -0.43 -7.01
N LEU A 46 -1.02 0.56 -6.47
CA LEU A 46 -0.97 0.82 -5.03
C LEU A 46 -1.59 2.16 -4.68
N LEU A 47 -2.53 2.14 -3.73
CA LEU A 47 -3.30 3.32 -3.33
C LEU A 47 -2.91 3.74 -1.91
N ALA A 48 -2.35 4.94 -1.79
CA ALA A 48 -1.94 5.56 -0.54
C ALA A 48 -2.70 6.87 -0.28
N GLY A 49 -2.51 7.43 0.90
CA GLY A 49 -3.14 8.68 1.34
C GLY A 49 -3.83 8.53 2.69
N THR A 50 -4.07 9.64 3.36
CA THR A 50 -4.66 9.63 4.72
C THR A 50 -6.08 9.08 4.69
N HIS A 51 -6.90 9.52 3.73
CA HIS A 51 -8.29 9.11 3.58
C HIS A 51 -8.61 8.63 2.17
N GLY A 52 -9.66 7.81 2.03
CA GLY A 52 -10.17 7.38 0.74
C GLY A 52 -9.49 6.14 0.13
N LYS A 53 -8.41 5.62 0.71
CA LYS A 53 -7.70 4.41 0.23
C LYS A 53 -8.66 3.26 -0.08
N THR A 54 -9.39 2.78 0.92
CA THR A 54 -10.30 1.63 0.80
C THR A 54 -11.38 1.83 -0.25
N SER A 55 -11.99 3.02 -0.30
CA SER A 55 -13.03 3.33 -1.29
C SER A 55 -12.47 3.34 -2.70
N THR A 56 -11.34 4.01 -2.92
CA THR A 56 -10.70 4.12 -4.23
C THR A 56 -10.16 2.76 -4.70
N THR A 57 -9.53 1.99 -3.80
CA THR A 57 -9.09 0.61 -4.10
C THR A 57 -10.27 -0.28 -4.51
N SER A 58 -11.37 -0.22 -3.77
CA SER A 58 -12.57 -0.99 -4.08
C SER A 58 -13.19 -0.60 -5.44
N MET A 59 -13.23 0.68 -5.76
CA MET A 59 -13.69 1.17 -7.07
C MET A 59 -12.77 0.72 -8.20
N THR A 60 -11.45 0.80 -8.01
CA THR A 60 -10.44 0.35 -8.97
C THR A 60 -10.60 -1.13 -9.27
N VAL A 61 -10.66 -1.98 -8.24
CA VAL A 61 -10.88 -3.43 -8.40
C VAL A 61 -12.18 -3.72 -9.12
N SER A 62 -13.27 -3.05 -8.71
CA SER A 62 -14.58 -3.24 -9.34
C SER A 62 -14.59 -2.84 -10.82
N ALA A 63 -13.93 -1.74 -11.18
CA ALA A 63 -13.80 -1.28 -12.56
C ALA A 63 -12.97 -2.28 -13.39
N MET A 64 -11.86 -2.77 -12.88
CA MET A 64 -11.02 -3.76 -13.54
C MET A 64 -11.77 -5.08 -13.77
N GLN A 65 -12.49 -5.57 -12.75
CA GLN A 65 -13.33 -6.77 -12.87
C GLN A 65 -14.45 -6.58 -13.91
N HIS A 66 -15.07 -5.39 -13.94
CA HIS A 66 -16.10 -5.08 -14.94
C HIS A 66 -15.53 -5.01 -16.37
N ALA A 67 -14.29 -4.60 -16.51
CA ALA A 67 -13.56 -4.59 -17.79
C ALA A 67 -13.09 -6.00 -18.24
N GLY A 68 -13.42 -7.04 -17.49
CA GLY A 68 -13.01 -8.42 -17.80
C GLY A 68 -11.60 -8.78 -17.36
N LEU A 69 -10.95 -7.89 -16.61
CA LEU A 69 -9.69 -8.17 -15.93
C LEU A 69 -9.99 -8.89 -14.60
N ASP A 70 -9.12 -9.79 -14.21
CA ASP A 70 -9.24 -10.54 -12.95
C ASP A 70 -8.03 -10.21 -12.05
N PRO A 71 -7.96 -8.97 -11.47
CA PRO A 71 -6.82 -8.59 -10.66
C PRO A 71 -6.79 -9.37 -9.35
N SER A 72 -5.58 -9.68 -8.87
CA SER A 72 -5.38 -9.98 -7.47
C SER A 72 -5.59 -8.70 -6.66
N PHE A 73 -6.08 -8.80 -5.42
CA PHE A 73 -6.24 -7.61 -4.59
C PHE A 73 -6.19 -7.89 -3.08
N ALA A 74 -5.80 -6.87 -2.32
CA ALA A 74 -5.91 -6.81 -0.86
C ALA A 74 -6.45 -5.43 -0.44
N ILE A 75 -7.60 -5.41 0.24
CA ILE A 75 -8.35 -4.20 0.60
C ILE A 75 -8.61 -4.20 2.11
N GLY A 76 -8.52 -3.05 2.77
CA GLY A 76 -8.83 -2.91 4.20
C GLY A 76 -10.32 -3.07 4.53
N GLY A 77 -11.22 -2.97 3.54
CA GLY A 77 -12.66 -3.22 3.65
C GLY A 77 -13.10 -4.46 2.89
N GLN A 78 -14.40 -4.69 2.81
CA GLN A 78 -14.99 -5.78 2.03
C GLN A 78 -15.68 -5.26 0.77
N LEU A 79 -15.47 -5.94 -0.36
CA LEU A 79 -16.24 -5.69 -1.58
C LEU A 79 -17.67 -6.20 -1.41
N ASN A 80 -18.67 -5.32 -1.65
CA ASN A 80 -20.09 -5.63 -1.46
C ASN A 80 -20.57 -6.85 -2.26
N ARG A 81 -20.03 -7.11 -3.44
CA ARG A 81 -20.44 -8.23 -4.30
C ARG A 81 -19.75 -9.56 -3.94
N ALA A 82 -18.51 -9.52 -3.48
CA ALA A 82 -17.72 -10.72 -3.22
C ALA A 82 -17.71 -11.10 -1.75
N GLY A 83 -18.05 -10.18 -0.82
CA GLY A 83 -17.96 -10.42 0.62
C GLY A 83 -16.55 -10.70 1.10
N THR A 84 -15.53 -10.39 0.27
CA THR A 84 -14.12 -10.66 0.54
C THR A 84 -13.29 -9.37 0.50
N ASN A 85 -12.23 -9.37 1.26
CA ASN A 85 -11.24 -8.29 1.28
C ASN A 85 -9.92 -8.67 0.58
N ALA A 86 -9.80 -9.90 0.10
CA ALA A 86 -8.64 -10.37 -0.66
C ALA A 86 -9.07 -11.42 -1.69
N HIS A 87 -8.37 -11.43 -2.82
CA HIS A 87 -8.60 -12.37 -3.92
C HIS A 87 -7.29 -12.64 -4.67
N GLY A 88 -7.05 -13.89 -5.02
CA GLY A 88 -5.99 -14.26 -5.97
C GLY A 88 -6.62 -14.38 -7.36
N GLY A 89 -6.41 -13.36 -8.19
CA GLY A 89 -6.88 -13.32 -9.56
C GLY A 89 -5.94 -14.02 -10.52
N THR A 90 -6.39 -14.18 -11.78
CA THR A 90 -5.60 -14.73 -12.88
C THR A 90 -5.00 -13.66 -13.77
N GLY A 91 -5.33 -12.40 -13.53
CA GLY A 91 -4.82 -11.24 -14.27
C GLY A 91 -3.42 -10.83 -13.82
N GLU A 92 -2.81 -9.94 -14.60
CA GLU A 92 -1.44 -9.47 -14.37
C GLU A 92 -1.31 -8.47 -13.21
N ALA A 93 -2.40 -7.78 -12.86
CA ALA A 93 -2.38 -6.72 -11.87
C ALA A 93 -2.65 -7.23 -10.45
N PHE A 94 -1.97 -6.61 -9.48
CA PHE A 94 -2.28 -6.68 -8.06
C PHE A 94 -2.65 -5.29 -7.56
N VAL A 95 -3.86 -5.13 -7.05
CA VAL A 95 -4.36 -3.86 -6.50
C VAL A 95 -4.37 -3.93 -4.98
N ALA A 96 -3.69 -3.02 -4.31
CA ALA A 96 -3.63 -3.03 -2.84
C ALA A 96 -3.61 -1.62 -2.25
N GLU A 97 -4.05 -1.54 -1.00
CA GLU A 97 -3.83 -0.37 -0.18
C GLU A 97 -2.38 -0.35 0.33
N ALA A 98 -1.73 0.79 0.20
CA ALA A 98 -0.39 1.07 0.72
C ALA A 98 -0.53 1.92 1.98
N ASP A 99 -0.22 1.31 3.14
CA ASP A 99 -0.42 1.93 4.44
C ASP A 99 0.75 2.86 4.77
N GLU A 100 0.42 4.13 5.03
CA GLU A 100 1.37 5.16 5.40
C GLU A 100 1.67 5.20 6.90
N SER A 101 0.77 4.66 7.74
CA SER A 101 0.79 4.86 9.20
C SER A 101 2.09 4.42 9.89
N ASP A 102 2.79 3.44 9.32
CA ASP A 102 4.07 2.91 9.80
C ASP A 102 5.16 2.93 8.69
N ALA A 103 4.95 3.74 7.66
CA ALA A 103 5.79 3.83 6.46
C ALA A 103 5.96 2.49 5.71
N SER A 104 5.06 1.52 5.91
CA SER A 104 5.16 0.22 5.25
C SER A 104 4.94 0.30 3.74
N LEU A 105 4.30 1.37 3.24
CA LEU A 105 4.18 1.64 1.80
C LEU A 105 5.54 1.71 1.08
N LEU A 106 6.62 2.06 1.77
CA LEU A 106 7.97 2.11 1.20
C LEU A 106 8.60 0.73 0.95
N ARG A 107 7.88 -0.35 1.24
CA ARG A 107 8.34 -1.73 0.99
C ARG A 107 7.91 -2.28 -0.37
N TYR A 108 7.11 -1.52 -1.10
CA TYR A 108 6.49 -1.95 -2.35
C TYR A 108 7.19 -1.33 -3.56
N SER A 109 6.85 -1.81 -4.76
CA SER A 109 7.43 -1.33 -6.03
C SER A 109 6.28 -1.04 -7.01
N PRO A 110 5.59 0.11 -6.85
CA PRO A 110 4.41 0.42 -7.66
C PRO A 110 4.75 0.64 -9.13
N ASP A 111 3.99 0.01 -10.02
CA ASP A 111 3.90 0.42 -11.42
C ASP A 111 2.91 1.59 -11.57
N VAL A 112 1.85 1.58 -10.76
CA VAL A 112 0.93 2.71 -10.63
C VAL A 112 0.74 3.01 -9.14
N ALA A 113 1.18 4.19 -8.73
CA ALA A 113 0.91 4.74 -7.40
C ALA A 113 -0.25 5.74 -7.48
N VAL A 114 -1.15 5.69 -6.51
CA VAL A 114 -2.27 6.64 -6.41
C VAL A 114 -2.20 7.32 -5.05
N LEU A 115 -2.19 8.66 -5.03
CA LEU A 115 -2.31 9.47 -3.82
C LEU A 115 -3.70 10.10 -3.77
N THR A 116 -4.49 9.72 -2.77
CA THR A 116 -5.85 10.23 -2.58
C THR A 116 -5.82 11.60 -1.93
N THR A 117 -5.81 11.67 -0.60
CA THR A 117 -5.65 12.91 0.17
C THR A 117 -4.47 12.77 1.11
N ILE A 118 -3.79 13.87 1.39
CA ILE A 118 -2.66 13.90 2.34
C ILE A 118 -2.94 14.95 3.38
N GLU A 119 -3.34 14.53 4.58
CA GLU A 119 -3.56 15.36 5.74
C GLU A 119 -2.65 14.89 6.87
N PRO A 120 -2.08 15.79 7.70
CA PRO A 120 -1.22 15.38 8.81
C PRO A 120 -1.91 14.40 9.74
N ASP A 121 -1.35 13.22 9.88
CA ASP A 121 -1.82 12.15 10.77
C ASP A 121 -0.61 11.34 11.27
N HIS A 122 -0.82 10.42 12.20
CA HIS A 122 0.21 9.51 12.72
C HIS A 122 1.50 10.21 13.21
N LEU A 123 1.37 11.44 13.78
CA LEU A 123 2.51 12.22 14.25
C LEU A 123 3.22 11.60 15.47
N ASP A 124 2.57 10.66 16.16
CA ASP A 124 3.18 9.80 17.15
C ASP A 124 4.27 8.89 16.57
N PHE A 125 4.13 8.49 15.31
CA PHE A 125 5.13 7.72 14.56
C PHE A 125 6.13 8.62 13.82
N PHE A 126 5.66 9.63 13.09
CA PHE A 126 6.51 10.47 12.23
C PHE A 126 7.22 11.60 12.96
N HIS A 127 6.74 12.02 14.14
CA HIS A 127 7.28 13.08 14.97
C HIS A 127 7.22 14.50 14.40
N SER A 128 6.91 14.68 13.10
CA SER A 128 6.64 15.97 12.45
C SER A 128 5.79 15.80 11.19
N GLU A 129 5.11 16.90 10.78
CA GLU A 129 4.34 16.95 9.53
C GLU A 129 5.25 16.78 8.31
N GLU A 130 6.43 17.40 8.34
CA GLU A 130 7.39 17.30 7.24
C GLU A 130 7.82 15.85 6.99
N ALA A 131 8.09 15.09 8.07
CA ALA A 131 8.43 13.66 7.95
C ALA A 131 7.24 12.84 7.43
N TYR A 132 6.01 13.20 7.82
CA TYR A 132 4.81 12.57 7.31
C TYR A 132 4.62 12.85 5.82
N PHE A 133 4.79 14.10 5.36
CA PHE A 133 4.69 14.43 3.94
C PHE A 133 5.81 13.79 3.12
N GLN A 134 7.01 13.71 3.67
CA GLN A 134 8.16 13.12 2.99
C GLN A 134 7.91 11.65 2.61
N VAL A 135 7.15 10.88 3.43
CA VAL A 135 6.88 9.47 3.11
C VAL A 135 6.09 9.29 1.80
N PHE A 136 5.25 10.27 1.42
CA PHE A 136 4.54 10.22 0.14
C PHE A 136 5.43 10.61 -1.04
N ASP A 137 6.38 11.52 -0.83
CA ASP A 137 7.41 11.81 -1.85
C ASP A 137 8.31 10.59 -2.07
N ASP A 138 8.76 9.95 -1.00
CA ASP A 138 9.57 8.73 -1.05
C ASP A 138 8.78 7.58 -1.73
N PHE A 139 7.46 7.48 -1.46
CA PHE A 139 6.61 6.50 -2.12
C PHE A 139 6.45 6.79 -3.63
N ALA A 140 6.31 8.06 -4.01
CA ALA A 140 6.27 8.45 -5.42
C ALA A 140 7.57 8.07 -6.15
N ASP A 141 8.72 8.18 -5.48
CA ASP A 141 10.03 7.83 -6.05
C ASP A 141 10.21 6.31 -6.27
N LEU A 142 9.36 5.48 -5.68
CA LEU A 142 9.34 4.03 -5.92
C LEU A 142 8.60 3.63 -7.21
N VAL A 143 7.89 4.56 -7.84
CA VAL A 143 7.19 4.28 -9.11
C VAL A 143 8.19 3.80 -10.16
N THR A 144 7.82 2.71 -10.86
CA THR A 144 8.69 2.10 -11.88
C THR A 144 9.15 3.13 -12.91
N PRO A 145 10.47 3.35 -13.04
CA PRO A 145 11.00 4.36 -13.96
C PRO A 145 10.53 4.13 -15.41
N GLU A 146 10.29 5.22 -16.14
CA GLU A 146 9.91 5.27 -17.55
C GLU A 146 8.53 4.69 -17.89
N THR A 147 8.04 3.69 -17.19
CA THR A 147 6.79 2.98 -17.52
C THR A 147 5.69 3.14 -16.48
N GLY A 148 6.05 3.50 -15.25
CA GLY A 148 5.11 3.67 -14.15
C GLY A 148 4.46 5.06 -14.16
N TYR A 149 3.39 5.18 -13.38
CA TYR A 149 2.60 6.41 -13.25
C TYR A 149 2.29 6.71 -11.78
N LEU A 150 2.36 7.98 -11.44
CA LEU A 150 1.78 8.53 -10.22
C LEU A 150 0.47 9.23 -10.57
N VAL A 151 -0.62 8.87 -9.90
CA VAL A 151 -1.93 9.53 -10.02
C VAL A 151 -2.21 10.26 -8.72
N VAL A 152 -2.52 11.55 -8.78
CA VAL A 152 -2.75 12.37 -7.58
C VAL A 152 -4.13 13.03 -7.61
N CYS A 153 -4.73 13.23 -6.44
CA CYS A 153 -5.91 14.06 -6.30
C CYS A 153 -5.50 15.54 -6.44
N SER A 154 -5.85 16.16 -7.57
CA SER A 154 -5.50 17.56 -7.86
C SER A 154 -6.27 18.58 -7.01
N GLU A 155 -7.35 18.17 -6.35
CA GLU A 155 -8.15 19.03 -5.45
C GLU A 155 -7.59 19.03 -4.02
N ASP A 156 -6.74 18.07 -3.67
CA ASP A 156 -6.03 18.03 -2.39
C ASP A 156 -4.69 18.75 -2.53
N GLU A 157 -4.47 19.77 -1.73
CA GLU A 157 -3.30 20.65 -1.83
C GLU A 157 -1.98 19.88 -1.65
N HIS A 158 -1.91 18.97 -0.69
CA HIS A 158 -0.69 18.23 -0.39
C HIS A 158 -0.42 17.12 -1.42
N ALA A 159 -1.45 16.41 -1.88
CA ALA A 159 -1.31 15.43 -2.95
C ALA A 159 -0.91 16.10 -4.27
N ALA A 160 -1.53 17.24 -4.62
CA ALA A 160 -1.15 18.01 -5.81
C ALA A 160 0.32 18.46 -5.76
N ARG A 161 0.77 18.99 -4.62
CA ARG A 161 2.18 19.37 -4.42
C ARG A 161 3.15 18.20 -4.49
N ALA A 162 2.76 17.02 -3.95
CA ALA A 162 3.56 15.81 -4.11
C ALA A 162 3.68 15.41 -5.59
N GLY A 163 2.60 15.53 -6.36
CA GLY A 163 2.60 15.33 -7.82
C GLY A 163 3.52 16.31 -8.56
N GLU A 164 3.46 17.60 -8.22
CA GLU A 164 4.34 18.63 -8.82
C GLU A 164 5.82 18.30 -8.57
N ARG A 165 6.19 17.97 -7.32
CA ARG A 165 7.56 17.57 -6.98
C ARG A 165 7.98 16.27 -7.70
N ALA A 166 7.06 15.32 -7.88
CA ALA A 166 7.32 14.09 -8.61
C ALA A 166 7.60 14.36 -10.09
N LEU A 167 6.83 15.26 -10.72
CA LEU A 167 7.08 15.72 -12.10
C LEU A 167 8.47 16.36 -12.26
N GLU A 168 8.88 17.21 -11.30
CA GLU A 168 10.22 17.83 -11.30
C GLU A 168 11.35 16.78 -11.24
N ARG A 169 11.09 15.64 -10.62
CA ARG A 169 12.02 14.48 -10.55
C ARG A 169 11.92 13.54 -11.75
N GLY A 170 11.03 13.82 -12.71
CA GLY A 170 10.87 13.06 -13.95
C GLY A 170 9.95 11.86 -13.87
N ILE A 171 9.12 11.78 -12.82
CA ILE A 171 8.08 10.75 -12.68
C ILE A 171 6.88 11.15 -13.58
N ASN A 172 6.25 10.19 -14.23
CA ASN A 172 5.02 10.43 -14.99
C ASN A 172 3.85 10.66 -14.01
N VAL A 173 3.18 11.82 -14.08
CA VAL A 173 2.06 12.19 -13.20
C VAL A 173 0.82 12.53 -14.01
#